data_794ca4f0eecee69828361e67b7e40f23
#
_entry.id   794ca4f0eecee69828361e67b7e40f23
#
_cell.length_a   1.000
_cell.length_b   1.000
_cell.length_c   1.000
_cell.angle_alpha   90.00
_cell.angle_beta   90.00
_cell.angle_gamma   90.00
#
_symmetry.space_group_name_H-M   'P 1'
#
loop_
_entity.id
_entity.type
_entity.pdbx_description
1 polymer ?
#
loop_
_entity_poly.entity_id
_entity_poly.type
_entity_poly.pdbx_seq_one_letter_code
_entity_poly.pdbx_strand_id
1 'polypeptide(L)'
;IEEIPSPEFSSVEFYYREKEVGRLKYPKIKQIIKQIPANLHLQETEEGTFFKLINSKYINCGLMFCPTKSDKLGNGVVANLKGYKTMHGENVAGLESEVDLDCTTFMGQDDDGSDIAKIAEKSFENQKLFLKNEKNLMIATKAFGMGIDKPNIRYTIHYSIPQSVESFYQEAGRAARDRQKALNYILYNDFDVQTNFDFIRNSHK
;
A
#
# COMPACT_ATOMS: atom_id res chain seq x y z
N ILE A 1 1.24 -2.52 -15.38
CA ILE A 1 0.87 -3.79 -14.72
C ILE A 1 2.13 -4.63 -14.69
N GLU A 2 2.56 -5.03 -13.48
CA GLU A 2 3.73 -5.88 -13.30
C GLU A 2 3.30 -7.18 -12.63
N GLU A 3 3.65 -8.29 -13.26
CA GLU A 3 3.37 -9.63 -12.75
C GLU A 3 4.46 -10.08 -11.78
N ILE A 4 4.07 -10.67 -10.68
CA ILE A 4 4.96 -11.27 -9.70
C ILE A 4 4.83 -12.78 -9.85
N PRO A 5 5.94 -13.51 -10.06
CA PRO A 5 5.89 -14.95 -10.21
C PRO A 5 5.13 -15.63 -9.08
N SER A 6 4.26 -16.56 -9.42
CA SER A 6 3.61 -17.43 -8.45
C SER A 6 4.57 -18.51 -8.02
N PRO A 7 4.70 -18.80 -6.71
CA PRO A 7 5.44 -19.98 -6.27
C PRO A 7 4.73 -21.25 -6.73
N GLU A 8 5.46 -22.28 -7.11
CA GLU A 8 4.91 -23.61 -7.40
C GLU A 8 4.36 -24.22 -6.11
N PHE A 9 3.07 -24.55 -6.08
CA PHE A 9 2.42 -25.12 -4.89
C PHE A 9 1.93 -26.54 -5.09
N SER A 10 2.28 -27.40 -4.14
CA SER A 10 1.54 -28.63 -3.86
C SER A 10 0.29 -28.28 -3.03
N SER A 11 -0.74 -29.08 -3.12
CA SER A 11 -2.14 -28.90 -2.69
C SER A 11 -2.41 -28.61 -1.20
N VAL A 12 -1.43 -28.24 -0.39
CA VAL A 12 -1.56 -28.06 1.04
C VAL A 12 -1.42 -26.56 1.38
N GLU A 13 -2.50 -25.98 1.90
CA GLU A 13 -2.58 -24.82 2.80
C GLU A 13 -2.60 -23.42 2.20
N PHE A 14 -3.83 -22.93 2.03
CA PHE A 14 -4.18 -21.55 1.72
C PHE A 14 -3.44 -20.51 2.59
N TYR A 15 -3.25 -20.81 3.88
CA TYR A 15 -2.57 -19.95 4.85
C TYR A 15 -1.07 -19.75 4.59
N TYR A 16 -0.35 -20.77 4.13
CA TYR A 16 1.06 -20.66 3.77
C TYR A 16 1.27 -19.92 2.46
N ARG A 17 0.33 -20.05 1.52
CA ARG A 17 0.35 -19.33 0.25
C ARG A 17 0.33 -17.82 0.45
N GLU A 18 -0.52 -17.31 1.32
CA GLU A 18 -0.65 -15.87 1.58
C GLU A 18 0.66 -15.27 2.10
N LYS A 19 1.37 -15.98 2.98
CA LYS A 19 2.68 -15.53 3.51
C LYS A 19 3.77 -15.51 2.45
N GLU A 20 3.84 -16.53 1.60
CA GLU A 20 4.87 -16.61 0.55
C GLU A 20 4.63 -15.58 -0.55
N VAL A 21 3.39 -15.41 -0.97
CA VAL A 21 3.00 -14.36 -1.91
C VAL A 21 3.38 -12.98 -1.39
N GLY A 22 3.14 -12.71 -0.12
CA GLY A 22 3.58 -11.48 0.54
C GLY A 22 5.09 -11.29 0.42
N ARG A 23 5.88 -12.31 0.75
CA ARG A 23 7.36 -12.24 0.67
C ARG A 23 7.87 -11.91 -0.74
N LEU A 24 7.20 -12.39 -1.78
CA LEU A 24 7.57 -12.06 -3.17
C LEU A 24 7.20 -10.63 -3.56
N LYS A 25 6.09 -10.11 -3.04
CA LYS A 25 5.62 -8.75 -3.36
C LYS A 25 6.46 -7.66 -2.71
N TYR A 26 7.03 -7.87 -1.51
CA TYR A 26 7.78 -6.82 -0.81
C TYR A 26 9.02 -6.31 -1.55
N PRO A 27 9.90 -7.13 -2.10
CA PRO A 27 11.02 -6.65 -2.88
C PRO A 27 10.58 -5.81 -4.08
N LYS A 28 9.45 -6.20 -4.69
CA LYS A 28 8.87 -5.50 -5.83
C LYS A 28 8.31 -4.13 -5.44
N ILE A 29 7.60 -4.06 -4.31
CA ILE A 29 7.15 -2.78 -3.75
C ILE A 29 8.33 -1.84 -3.50
N LYS A 30 9.39 -2.33 -2.89
CA LYS A 30 10.62 -1.55 -2.67
C LYS A 30 11.22 -1.03 -3.97
N GLN A 31 11.30 -1.89 -4.98
CA GLN A 31 11.78 -1.51 -6.30
C GLN A 31 10.91 -0.43 -6.93
N ILE A 32 9.59 -0.62 -6.95
CA ILE A 32 8.63 0.34 -7.51
C ILE A 32 8.77 1.69 -6.83
N ILE A 33 8.73 1.74 -5.49
CA ILE A 33 8.80 3.01 -4.76
C ILE A 33 10.10 3.76 -5.08
N LYS A 34 11.24 3.07 -5.13
CA LYS A 34 12.52 3.69 -5.50
C LYS A 34 12.55 4.22 -6.93
N GLN A 35 11.80 3.63 -7.84
CA GLN A 35 11.75 4.00 -9.25
C GLN A 35 10.68 5.06 -9.58
N ILE A 36 9.75 5.36 -8.66
CA ILE A 36 8.67 6.31 -8.91
C ILE A 36 9.18 7.67 -9.42
N PRO A 37 10.19 8.33 -8.81
CA PRO A 37 10.66 9.63 -9.29
C PRO A 37 11.15 9.57 -10.74
N ALA A 38 11.98 8.59 -11.07
CA ALA A 38 12.49 8.40 -12.43
C ALA A 38 11.37 8.06 -13.43
N ASN A 39 10.42 7.21 -13.05
CA ASN A 39 9.28 6.83 -13.91
C ASN A 39 8.29 7.99 -14.15
N LEU A 40 8.27 8.99 -13.29
CA LEU A 40 7.52 10.23 -13.51
C LEU A 40 8.24 11.17 -14.51
N HIS A 41 9.47 10.84 -14.89
CA HIS A 41 10.33 11.68 -15.76
C HIS A 41 10.51 13.10 -15.19
N LEU A 42 10.80 13.17 -13.90
CA LEU A 42 11.11 14.43 -13.23
C LEU A 42 12.51 14.91 -13.58
N GLN A 43 12.81 16.18 -13.29
CA GLN A 43 14.17 16.66 -13.36
C GLN A 43 15.01 16.06 -12.23
N GLU A 44 16.32 15.94 -12.42
CA GLU A 44 17.23 15.29 -11.47
C GLU A 44 17.15 15.88 -10.04
N THR A 45 16.99 17.19 -9.94
CA THR A 45 16.79 17.90 -8.67
C THR A 45 15.46 17.53 -7.98
N GLU A 46 14.42 17.30 -8.75
CA GLU A 46 13.10 16.91 -8.26
C GLU A 46 13.08 15.43 -7.85
N GLU A 47 13.78 14.56 -8.58
CA GLU A 47 13.96 13.15 -8.21
C GLU A 47 14.63 13.03 -6.84
N GLY A 48 15.72 13.75 -6.62
CA GLY A 48 16.49 13.72 -5.38
C GLY A 48 15.74 14.27 -4.15
N THR A 49 14.66 15.02 -4.36
CA THR A 49 13.84 15.61 -3.30
C THR A 49 12.45 15.02 -3.20
N PHE A 50 12.09 14.06 -4.05
CA PHE A 50 10.71 13.55 -4.20
C PHE A 50 10.08 13.11 -2.90
N PHE A 51 10.81 12.39 -2.05
CA PHE A 51 10.35 11.89 -0.76
C PHE A 51 10.76 12.77 0.42
N LYS A 52 11.49 13.85 0.20
CA LYS A 52 12.02 14.69 1.28
C LYS A 52 10.98 15.67 1.83
N LEU A 53 11.12 15.98 3.10
CA LEU A 53 10.42 17.10 3.72
C LEU A 53 10.98 18.44 3.21
N ILE A 54 10.10 19.28 2.70
CA ILE A 54 10.40 20.65 2.30
C ILE A 54 9.51 21.57 3.13
N ASN A 55 10.13 22.44 3.94
CA ASN A 55 9.41 23.31 4.88
C ASN A 55 8.46 22.53 5.80
N SER A 56 8.94 21.40 6.35
CA SER A 56 8.18 20.49 7.23
C SER A 56 6.96 19.82 6.59
N LYS A 57 6.89 19.76 5.26
CA LYS A 57 5.82 19.11 4.52
C LYS A 57 6.32 18.31 3.33
N TYR A 58 5.62 17.24 2.99
CA TYR A 58 5.84 16.48 1.79
C TYR A 58 5.12 17.10 0.60
N ILE A 59 5.86 17.36 -0.49
CA ILE A 59 5.26 17.89 -1.73
C ILE A 59 4.57 16.77 -2.50
N ASN A 60 5.12 15.55 -2.47
CA ASN A 60 4.61 14.40 -3.19
C ASN A 60 4.13 13.34 -2.21
N CYS A 61 2.97 12.76 -2.48
CA CYS A 61 2.37 11.72 -1.64
C CYS A 61 1.95 10.51 -2.47
N GLY A 62 1.78 9.38 -1.80
CA GLY A 62 1.31 8.15 -2.40
C GLY A 62 0.19 7.49 -1.61
N LEU A 63 -0.54 6.62 -2.29
CA LEU A 63 -1.53 5.71 -1.68
C LEU A 63 -1.16 4.27 -2.00
N MET A 64 -1.30 3.39 -1.00
CA MET A 64 -1.20 1.95 -1.20
C MET A 64 -2.48 1.30 -0.72
N PHE A 65 -3.14 0.57 -1.60
CA PHE A 65 -4.36 -0.18 -1.30
C PHE A 65 -4.04 -1.64 -1.04
N CYS A 66 -4.43 -2.13 0.14
CA CYS A 66 -4.24 -3.50 0.57
C CYS A 66 -5.60 -4.17 0.80
N PRO A 67 -5.80 -5.44 0.40
CA PRO A 67 -7.08 -6.13 0.54
C PRO A 67 -7.45 -6.39 2.00
N THR A 68 -6.46 -6.63 2.86
CA THR A 68 -6.63 -7.01 4.26
C THR A 68 -5.62 -6.30 5.16
N LYS A 69 -5.90 -6.34 6.45
CA LYS A 69 -5.06 -5.75 7.51
C LYS A 69 -3.89 -6.65 7.91
N SER A 70 -3.22 -7.31 7.04
CA SER A 70 -2.27 -8.41 7.27
C SER A 70 -1.09 -8.11 8.20
N ASP A 71 -1.31 -7.33 9.26
CA ASP A 71 -0.26 -6.93 10.20
C ASP A 71 -0.09 -7.87 11.41
N LYS A 72 -0.99 -8.85 11.58
CA LYS A 72 -1.01 -9.72 12.78
C LYS A 72 0.24 -10.58 12.98
N LEU A 73 1.14 -10.65 12.01
CA LEU A 73 2.29 -11.55 12.04
C LEU A 73 3.65 -10.87 11.78
N GLY A 74 3.73 -9.54 11.85
CA GLY A 74 4.99 -8.81 11.61
C GLY A 74 5.53 -8.93 10.17
N ASN A 75 4.75 -9.52 9.26
CA ASN A 75 5.12 -9.74 7.86
C ASN A 75 4.24 -8.93 6.89
N GLY A 76 3.40 -8.04 7.42
CA GLY A 76 2.52 -7.20 6.62
C GLY A 76 3.24 -6.09 5.86
N VAL A 77 2.53 -5.46 4.93
CA VAL A 77 3.07 -4.34 4.13
C VAL A 77 3.62 -3.23 5.01
N VAL A 78 2.91 -2.87 6.07
CA VAL A 78 3.32 -1.81 7.01
C VAL A 78 4.63 -2.17 7.70
N ALA A 79 4.78 -3.39 8.21
CA ALA A 79 5.99 -3.85 8.87
C ALA A 79 7.21 -3.81 7.94
N ASN A 80 7.04 -4.24 6.69
CA ASN A 80 8.14 -4.21 5.72
C ASN A 80 8.51 -2.79 5.26
N LEU A 81 7.56 -1.86 5.26
CA LEU A 81 7.85 -0.47 4.94
C LEU A 81 8.48 0.26 6.13
N LYS A 82 7.99 0.06 7.35
CA LYS A 82 8.51 0.72 8.57
C LYS A 82 9.68 0.01 9.23
N GLY A 83 9.84 -1.28 8.99
CA GLY A 83 10.72 -2.15 9.74
C GLY A 83 9.99 -2.86 10.90
N TYR A 84 10.57 -3.93 11.37
CA TYR A 84 9.99 -4.76 12.42
C TYR A 84 11.06 -5.46 13.25
N LYS A 85 10.66 -5.99 14.41
CA LYS A 85 11.50 -6.88 15.20
C LYS A 85 11.16 -8.33 14.91
N THR A 86 12.20 -9.15 14.70
CA THR A 86 12.02 -10.61 14.58
C THR A 86 11.62 -11.21 15.93
N MET A 87 11.17 -12.48 15.92
CA MET A 87 10.89 -13.23 17.16
C MET A 87 12.13 -13.41 18.05
N HIS A 88 13.32 -13.29 17.49
CA HIS A 88 14.61 -13.33 18.22
C HIS A 88 15.10 -11.95 18.66
N GLY A 89 14.27 -10.90 18.50
CA GLY A 89 14.58 -9.55 18.93
C GLY A 89 15.47 -8.72 18.00
N GLU A 90 15.82 -9.24 16.82
CA GLU A 90 16.61 -8.52 15.82
C GLU A 90 15.78 -7.45 15.13
N ASN A 91 16.36 -6.28 14.92
CA ASN A 91 15.72 -5.20 14.16
C ASN A 91 15.93 -5.41 12.66
N VAL A 92 14.83 -5.48 11.90
CA VAL A 92 14.84 -5.47 10.44
C VAL A 92 14.41 -4.08 9.98
N ALA A 93 15.32 -3.40 9.28
CA ALA A 93 15.06 -2.07 8.74
C ALA A 93 14.00 -2.13 7.62
N GLY A 94 13.07 -1.19 7.65
CA GLY A 94 12.09 -1.01 6.58
C GLY A 94 12.56 -0.05 5.49
N LEU A 95 11.73 0.09 4.46
CA LEU A 95 12.01 0.99 3.35
C LEU A 95 12.10 2.46 3.80
N GLU A 96 11.40 2.86 4.87
CA GLU A 96 11.49 4.22 5.44
C GLU A 96 12.93 4.63 5.78
N SER A 97 13.78 3.67 6.15
CA SER A 97 15.19 3.94 6.43
C SER A 97 16.08 4.07 5.18
N GLU A 98 15.58 3.66 4.02
CA GLU A 98 16.34 3.67 2.76
C GLU A 98 15.99 4.86 1.85
N VAL A 99 14.79 5.38 1.98
CA VAL A 99 14.28 6.58 1.31
C VAL A 99 13.51 7.40 2.33
N ASP A 100 13.40 8.70 2.17
CA ASP A 100 12.66 9.59 3.09
C ASP A 100 11.14 9.34 3.02
N LEU A 101 10.75 8.09 3.26
CA LEU A 101 9.38 7.61 3.24
C LEU A 101 8.82 7.63 4.66
N ASP A 102 7.69 8.26 4.85
CA ASP A 102 7.00 8.35 6.14
C ASP A 102 5.57 7.83 5.99
N CYS A 103 5.39 6.56 6.39
CA CYS A 103 4.15 5.82 6.20
C CYS A 103 3.16 6.06 7.33
N THR A 104 1.89 6.12 6.97
CA THR A 104 0.78 6.04 7.93
C THR A 104 -0.29 5.07 7.41
N THR A 105 -1.24 4.71 8.27
CA THR A 105 -2.24 3.68 7.95
C THR A 105 -3.66 4.20 8.15
N PHE A 106 -4.56 3.76 7.29
CA PHE A 106 -6.00 3.90 7.48
C PHE A 106 -6.67 2.54 7.36
N MET A 107 -7.21 2.05 8.45
CA MET A 107 -7.81 0.71 8.50
C MET A 107 -9.27 0.81 8.91
N GLY A 108 -10.13 0.00 8.28
CA GLY A 108 -11.50 -0.21 8.73
C GLY A 108 -11.56 -1.04 10.01
N GLN A 109 -12.77 -1.40 10.44
CA GLN A 109 -13.01 -2.22 11.63
C GLN A 109 -12.27 -3.57 11.58
N ASP A 110 -11.82 -4.04 12.74
CA ASP A 110 -11.29 -5.40 12.93
C ASP A 110 -12.38 -6.33 13.47
N ASP A 111 -12.36 -7.58 12.98
CA ASP A 111 -13.26 -8.65 13.45
C ASP A 111 -12.77 -9.33 14.74
N ASP A 112 -11.64 -8.89 15.31
CA ASP A 112 -10.97 -9.56 16.44
C ASP A 112 -11.27 -9.00 17.83
N GLY A 113 -12.32 -8.17 17.95
CA GLY A 113 -12.75 -7.61 19.23
C GLY A 113 -11.84 -6.51 19.79
N SER A 114 -10.87 -6.02 19.02
CA SER A 114 -10.11 -4.82 19.39
C SER A 114 -11.03 -3.60 19.47
N ASP A 115 -10.69 -2.65 20.32
CA ASP A 115 -11.48 -1.45 20.58
C ASP A 115 -11.70 -0.64 19.29
N ILE A 116 -12.84 -0.87 18.64
CA ILE A 116 -13.24 -0.27 17.36
C ILE A 116 -13.11 1.24 17.39
N ALA A 117 -13.46 1.86 18.52
CA ALA A 117 -13.40 3.30 18.68
C ALA A 117 -11.95 3.80 18.59
N LYS A 118 -11.00 3.14 19.23
CA LYS A 118 -9.57 3.52 19.16
C LYS A 118 -8.97 3.34 17.79
N ILE A 119 -9.35 2.28 17.06
CA ILE A 119 -8.89 2.07 15.70
C ILE A 119 -9.41 3.16 14.77
N ALA A 120 -10.68 3.50 14.89
CA ALA A 120 -11.29 4.58 14.11
C ALA A 120 -10.64 5.92 14.41
N GLU A 121 -10.45 6.26 15.68
CA GLU A 121 -9.80 7.50 16.12
C GLU A 121 -8.38 7.60 15.54
N LYS A 122 -7.57 6.56 15.71
CA LYS A 122 -6.21 6.51 15.15
C LYS A 122 -6.19 6.63 13.62
N SER A 123 -7.13 6.00 12.93
CA SER A 123 -7.27 6.11 11.48
C SER A 123 -7.60 7.54 11.05
N PHE A 124 -8.48 8.23 11.78
CA PHE A 124 -8.80 9.63 11.51
C PHE A 124 -7.62 10.57 11.80
N GLU A 125 -6.86 10.34 12.85
CA GLU A 125 -5.64 11.10 13.14
C GLU A 125 -4.61 10.91 12.02
N ASN A 126 -4.36 9.68 11.63
CA ASN A 126 -3.46 9.34 10.52
C ASN A 126 -3.90 10.00 9.21
N GLN A 127 -5.20 10.02 8.93
CA GLN A 127 -5.75 10.72 7.78
C GLN A 127 -5.47 12.22 7.83
N LYS A 128 -5.64 12.85 8.97
CA LYS A 128 -5.34 14.29 9.16
C LYS A 128 -3.87 14.59 8.88
N LEU A 129 -2.96 13.78 9.41
CA LEU A 129 -1.51 13.92 9.15
C LEU A 129 -1.19 13.81 7.66
N PHE A 130 -1.79 12.82 6.99
CA PHE A 130 -1.61 12.64 5.54
C PHE A 130 -2.17 13.81 4.73
N LEU A 131 -3.37 14.29 5.06
CA LEU A 131 -3.98 15.45 4.38
C LEU A 131 -3.16 16.73 4.56
N LYS A 132 -2.52 16.92 5.72
CA LYS A 132 -1.64 18.05 6.01
C LYS A 132 -0.25 17.95 5.40
N ASN A 133 0.04 16.90 4.64
CA ASN A 133 1.37 16.61 4.10
C ASN A 133 2.46 16.33 5.16
N GLU A 134 2.06 15.88 6.34
CA GLU A 134 2.97 15.47 7.41
C GLU A 134 3.39 14.00 7.28
N LYS A 135 2.73 13.25 6.39
CA LYS A 135 3.02 11.89 5.96
C LYS A 135 2.97 11.81 4.44
N ASN A 136 3.87 11.03 3.82
CA ASN A 136 3.96 10.96 2.36
C ASN A 136 3.42 9.64 1.75
N LEU A 137 3.16 8.61 2.57
CA LEU A 137 2.50 7.39 2.12
C LEU A 137 1.37 6.99 3.07
N MET A 138 0.17 6.85 2.53
CA MET A 138 -0.96 6.25 3.22
C MET A 138 -1.15 4.81 2.74
N ILE A 139 -1.13 3.87 3.68
CA ILE A 139 -1.46 2.45 3.45
C ILE A 139 -2.87 2.24 3.95
N ALA A 140 -3.77 1.82 3.07
CA ALA A 140 -5.18 1.77 3.35
C ALA A 140 -5.83 0.47 2.89
N THR A 141 -6.84 0.03 3.64
CA THR A 141 -7.81 -0.94 3.15
C THR A 141 -8.90 -0.22 2.35
N LYS A 142 -9.81 -0.95 1.71
CA LYS A 142 -10.93 -0.38 0.93
C LYS A 142 -11.77 0.67 1.66
N ALA A 143 -11.78 0.63 2.99
CA ALA A 143 -12.50 1.62 3.80
C ALA A 143 -11.97 3.05 3.62
N PHE A 144 -10.74 3.21 3.13
CA PHE A 144 -10.16 4.51 2.84
C PHE A 144 -10.63 4.99 1.49
N GLY A 145 -11.54 5.92 1.49
CA GLY A 145 -11.80 6.43 0.17
C GLY A 145 -12.96 7.35 -0.03
N MET A 146 -13.98 7.36 0.76
CA MET A 146 -15.07 8.30 0.55
C MET A 146 -14.64 9.70 1.03
N GLY A 147 -14.57 10.65 0.07
CA GLY A 147 -14.41 12.06 0.37
C GLY A 147 -12.97 12.59 0.52
N ILE A 148 -11.92 11.82 0.20
CA ILE A 148 -10.56 12.36 0.24
C ILE A 148 -10.25 13.11 -1.04
N ASP A 149 -10.06 14.41 -0.89
CA ASP A 149 -9.55 15.29 -1.92
C ASP A 149 -8.13 15.76 -1.54
N LYS A 150 -7.11 15.10 -2.13
CA LYS A 150 -5.71 15.42 -1.94
C LYS A 150 -5.03 15.56 -3.30
N PRO A 151 -4.68 16.79 -3.70
CA PRO A 151 -4.23 17.06 -5.06
C PRO A 151 -2.86 16.46 -5.40
N ASN A 152 -1.96 16.37 -4.42
CA ASN A 152 -0.56 16.02 -4.61
C ASN A 152 -0.24 14.51 -4.47
N ILE A 153 -1.21 13.63 -4.76
CA ILE A 153 -0.96 12.19 -4.86
C ILE A 153 -0.32 11.91 -6.22
N ARG A 154 0.94 11.43 -6.20
CA ARG A 154 1.76 11.17 -7.40
C ARG A 154 1.79 9.70 -7.79
N TYR A 155 1.37 8.81 -6.90
CA TYR A 155 1.29 7.39 -7.22
C TYR A 155 0.26 6.67 -6.39
N THR A 156 -0.31 5.61 -6.98
CA THR A 156 -1.07 4.60 -6.27
C THR A 156 -0.46 3.23 -6.49
N ILE A 157 -0.47 2.39 -5.47
CA ILE A 157 -0.02 1.00 -5.54
C ILE A 157 -1.15 0.12 -5.03
N HIS A 158 -1.65 -0.77 -5.88
CA HIS A 158 -2.61 -1.80 -5.51
C HIS A 158 -1.84 -3.08 -5.21
N TYR A 159 -1.88 -3.53 -3.96
CA TYR A 159 -1.16 -4.73 -3.50
C TYR A 159 -1.66 -6.03 -4.13
N SER A 160 -2.87 -6.03 -4.65
CA SER A 160 -3.48 -7.10 -5.43
C SER A 160 -4.44 -6.52 -6.47
N ILE A 161 -4.97 -7.37 -7.33
CA ILE A 161 -5.97 -6.97 -8.33
C ILE A 161 -7.19 -6.40 -7.61
N PRO A 162 -7.63 -5.18 -7.95
CA PRO A 162 -8.88 -4.62 -7.46
C PRO A 162 -10.07 -5.52 -7.80
N GLN A 163 -11.09 -5.56 -6.94
CA GLN A 163 -12.23 -6.48 -7.11
C GLN A 163 -13.09 -6.16 -8.34
N SER A 164 -13.07 -4.94 -8.82
CA SER A 164 -13.76 -4.52 -10.04
C SER A 164 -13.04 -3.36 -10.71
N VAL A 165 -13.38 -3.12 -11.97
CA VAL A 165 -12.86 -1.97 -12.73
C VAL A 165 -13.30 -0.66 -12.08
N GLU A 166 -14.51 -0.59 -11.54
CA GLU A 166 -15.04 0.57 -10.82
C GLU A 166 -14.22 0.86 -9.55
N SER A 167 -13.91 -0.19 -8.78
CA SER A 167 -13.04 -0.06 -7.60
C SER A 167 -11.66 0.47 -7.99
N PHE A 168 -11.08 -0.08 -9.06
CA PHE A 168 -9.81 0.41 -9.58
C PHE A 168 -9.89 1.89 -9.97
N TYR A 169 -10.92 2.28 -10.72
CA TYR A 169 -11.11 3.68 -11.14
C TYR A 169 -11.24 4.63 -9.95
N GLN A 170 -11.99 4.23 -8.93
CA GLN A 170 -12.18 5.03 -7.71
C GLN A 170 -10.89 5.17 -6.90
N GLU A 171 -10.07 4.14 -6.86
CA GLU A 171 -8.81 4.12 -6.12
C GLU A 171 -7.70 4.84 -6.90
N ALA A 172 -7.49 4.51 -8.17
CA ALA A 172 -6.50 5.13 -9.05
C ALA A 172 -6.80 6.61 -9.33
N GLY A 173 -8.08 6.97 -9.49
CA GLY A 173 -8.54 8.34 -9.73
C GLY A 173 -8.35 9.30 -8.56
N ARG A 174 -7.77 8.84 -7.44
CA ARG A 174 -7.33 9.73 -6.35
C ARG A 174 -6.01 10.41 -6.64
N ALA A 175 -5.19 9.86 -7.53
CA ALA A 175 -3.95 10.47 -7.97
C ALA A 175 -4.21 11.57 -9.02
N ALA A 176 -3.26 12.49 -9.15
CA ALA A 176 -3.24 13.55 -10.17
C ALA A 176 -4.45 14.52 -10.15
N ARG A 177 -5.09 14.75 -9.02
CA ARG A 177 -6.21 15.69 -8.94
C ARG A 177 -5.83 17.15 -9.21
N ASP A 178 -4.56 17.48 -9.11
CA ASP A 178 -3.99 18.75 -9.55
C ASP A 178 -3.57 18.76 -11.02
N ARG A 179 -3.91 17.72 -11.79
CA ARG A 179 -3.56 17.52 -13.20
C ARG A 179 -2.06 17.37 -13.48
N GLN A 180 -1.26 17.10 -12.44
CA GLN A 180 0.13 16.71 -12.59
C GLN A 180 0.23 15.22 -12.93
N LYS A 181 1.38 14.78 -13.44
CA LYS A 181 1.62 13.36 -13.71
C LYS A 181 1.51 12.52 -12.43
N ALA A 182 0.93 11.34 -12.56
CA ALA A 182 0.91 10.32 -11.52
C ALA A 182 0.99 8.93 -12.14
N LEU A 183 1.41 7.96 -11.33
CA LEU A 183 1.58 6.57 -11.73
C LEU A 183 0.64 5.67 -10.92
N ASN A 184 0.06 4.69 -11.58
CA ASN A 184 -0.77 3.68 -10.94
C ASN A 184 -0.14 2.30 -11.18
N TYR A 185 0.11 1.57 -10.10
CA TYR A 185 0.69 0.23 -10.14
C TYR A 185 -0.30 -0.79 -9.60
N ILE A 186 -0.39 -1.94 -10.24
CA ILE A 186 -1.11 -3.11 -9.74
C ILE A 186 -0.09 -4.23 -9.61
N LEU A 187 0.09 -4.73 -8.38
CA LEU A 187 0.87 -5.94 -8.13
C LEU A 187 -0.07 -7.14 -8.11
N TYR A 188 0.22 -8.13 -8.93
CA TYR A 188 -0.59 -9.34 -8.96
C TYR A 188 0.27 -10.57 -9.25
N ASN A 189 -0.27 -11.72 -8.97
CA ASN A 189 0.24 -13.02 -9.35
C ASN A 189 -0.95 -13.97 -9.60
N ASP A 190 -0.69 -15.19 -10.03
CA ASP A 190 -1.75 -16.16 -10.33
C ASP A 190 -2.64 -16.47 -9.12
N PHE A 191 -2.10 -16.41 -7.91
CA PHE A 191 -2.90 -16.58 -6.69
C PHE A 191 -3.94 -15.47 -6.51
N ASP A 192 -3.58 -14.20 -6.77
CA ASP A 192 -4.53 -13.09 -6.71
C ASP A 192 -5.62 -13.27 -7.76
N VAL A 193 -5.26 -13.74 -8.97
CA VAL A 193 -6.21 -14.03 -10.05
C VAL A 193 -7.17 -15.14 -9.63
N GLN A 194 -6.65 -16.25 -9.11
CA GLN A 194 -7.45 -17.37 -8.63
C GLN A 194 -8.43 -16.93 -7.52
N THR A 195 -7.93 -16.19 -6.54
CA THR A 195 -8.75 -15.70 -5.42
C THR A 195 -9.90 -14.81 -5.90
N ASN A 196 -9.66 -13.92 -6.87
CA ASN A 196 -10.71 -13.10 -7.44
C ASN A 196 -11.76 -13.93 -8.20
N PHE A 197 -11.35 -14.94 -8.97
CA PHE A 197 -12.28 -15.85 -9.64
C PHE A 197 -13.14 -16.64 -8.66
N ASP A 198 -12.56 -17.13 -7.56
CA ASP A 198 -13.30 -17.84 -6.52
C ASP A 198 -14.31 -16.93 -5.81
N PHE A 199 -13.95 -15.68 -5.58
CA PHE A 199 -14.86 -14.66 -5.02
C PHE A 199 -16.06 -14.42 -5.96
N ILE A 200 -15.82 -14.22 -7.25
CA ILE A 200 -16.89 -14.02 -8.25
C ILE A 200 -17.80 -15.25 -8.31
N ARG A 201 -17.21 -16.45 -8.36
CA ARG A 201 -17.98 -17.72 -8.41
C ARG A 201 -18.87 -17.92 -7.19
N ASN A 202 -18.42 -17.52 -6.00
CA ASN A 202 -19.15 -17.70 -4.75
C ASN A 202 -20.17 -16.59 -4.47
N SER A 203 -20.03 -15.41 -5.09
CA SER A 203 -20.99 -14.31 -4.96
C SER A 203 -22.29 -14.53 -5.76
N HIS A 204 -22.32 -15.52 -6.63
CA HIS A 204 -23.49 -15.91 -7.44
C HIS A 204 -24.24 -17.15 -6.91
N LYS A 205 -23.89 -17.61 -5.72
CA LYS A 205 -24.63 -18.64 -4.98
C LYS A 205 -25.45 -18.03 -3.85
#